data_fd4b0e8a30e5b8db4e7d75af7719a0ab
#
_entry.id   fd4b0e8a30e5b8db4e7d75af7719a0ab
#
_cell.length_a   1.000
_cell.length_b   1.000
_cell.length_c   1.000
_cell.angle_alpha   90.00
_cell.angle_beta   90.00
_cell.angle_gamma   90.00
#
_symmetry.space_group_name_H-M   'P 1'
#
loop_
_entity.id
_entity.type
_entity.pdbx_description
1 polymer ?
#
loop_
_entity_poly.entity_id
_entity_poly.type
_entity_poly.pdbx_seq_one_letter_code
_entity_poly.pdbx_strand_id
1 'polypeptide(L)'
;MEKKEKKAAVEKKKTAESKSSGITPKDVTVCKATEQMLDKAKRDGVETAFDRAANMKACPIGADSACCKHCSMGPCRLNAKDPYAKVGVCGATIDTIQARNFARMVASGAAAHTDHGMGMLDVFREVVHGKIKDYKIKDTVKLEQVAQSVGIETQDRSVEDIAKDLYEELERTYTQVEGEVPFVSRVPEKTLETWRKLGIVPRGAMREIMEIMHRTHIGVDQHYENITKQCSRTALSDGWGGSMVATEISDILFGTPTPVQADVNMGCLKEDYVNVIVHGHEPNMFESMLASVNDPALIEAAKEAGAKGINLTGMCCSGAEVLSRHGVPHAGNFMSTEAVLITGAVDAMAVDVQCIKQGLASVAKCYNSYLFTTNPRCHIEGAEHIELVEHEPKKCTDEVVVKAIARFKNRTAQVEIPNISNAGIHGFS
;
A
#
# COMPACT_ATOMS: atom_id res chain seq x y z
N MET A 1 -33.56 24.39 -22.71
CA MET A 1 -34.45 23.35 -22.17
C MET A 1 -33.91 21.94 -22.41
N GLU A 2 -33.48 21.59 -23.62
CA GLU A 2 -32.98 20.23 -23.97
C GLU A 2 -31.76 19.72 -23.18
N LYS A 3 -30.82 20.57 -22.73
CA LYS A 3 -29.67 20.17 -21.91
C LYS A 3 -30.04 19.81 -20.46
N LYS A 4 -31.13 20.37 -19.91
CA LYS A 4 -31.61 20.02 -18.55
C LYS A 4 -32.40 18.71 -18.56
N GLU A 5 -33.14 18.44 -19.63
CA GLU A 5 -33.89 17.18 -19.77
C GLU A 5 -32.96 15.98 -20.02
N LYS A 6 -31.87 16.15 -20.78
CA LYS A 6 -30.86 15.11 -20.95
C LYS A 6 -30.08 14.80 -19.65
N LYS A 7 -29.83 15.81 -18.81
CA LYS A 7 -29.22 15.57 -17.48
C LYS A 7 -30.16 14.83 -16.53
N ALA A 8 -31.45 15.19 -16.50
CA ALA A 8 -32.46 14.51 -15.70
C ALA A 8 -32.77 13.08 -16.20
N ALA A 9 -32.61 12.81 -17.50
CA ALA A 9 -32.75 11.47 -18.07
C ALA A 9 -31.53 10.58 -17.78
N VAL A 10 -30.34 11.15 -17.63
CA VAL A 10 -29.13 10.43 -17.23
C VAL A 10 -29.15 10.15 -15.73
N GLU A 11 -29.66 11.06 -14.90
CA GLU A 11 -29.89 10.83 -13.47
C GLU A 11 -30.98 9.77 -13.22
N LYS A 12 -32.09 9.79 -13.98
CA LYS A 12 -33.14 8.77 -13.88
C LYS A 12 -32.72 7.38 -14.39
N LYS A 13 -31.71 7.28 -15.28
CA LYS A 13 -31.12 5.98 -15.69
C LYS A 13 -30.16 5.38 -14.67
N LYS A 14 -29.68 6.17 -13.73
CA LYS A 14 -28.83 5.67 -12.61
C LYS A 14 -29.62 5.05 -11.47
N THR A 15 -30.95 5.17 -11.45
CA THR A 15 -31.85 4.45 -10.54
C THR A 15 -32.52 3.24 -11.22
N ALA A 16 -31.98 2.76 -12.35
CA ALA A 16 -32.36 1.46 -12.87
C ALA A 16 -31.83 0.38 -11.95
N GLU A 17 -32.74 -0.37 -11.34
CA GLU A 17 -32.57 -1.57 -10.54
C GLU A 17 -31.24 -2.28 -10.85
N SER A 18 -30.28 -2.20 -9.91
CA SER A 18 -29.15 -3.11 -9.93
C SER A 18 -29.77 -4.52 -9.85
N LYS A 19 -29.74 -5.25 -10.94
CA LYS A 19 -30.01 -6.69 -10.88
C LYS A 19 -29.05 -7.22 -9.84
N SER A 20 -29.56 -7.55 -8.66
CA SER A 20 -28.76 -8.14 -7.60
C SER A 20 -28.10 -9.36 -8.23
N SER A 21 -26.79 -9.31 -8.41
CA SER A 21 -26.02 -10.53 -8.63
C SER A 21 -26.42 -11.41 -7.45
N GLY A 22 -26.84 -12.62 -7.63
CA GLY A 22 -27.31 -13.50 -6.54
C GLY A 22 -26.24 -13.81 -5.48
N ILE A 23 -25.15 -13.04 -5.48
CA ILE A 23 -23.99 -13.08 -4.58
C ILE A 23 -24.35 -12.35 -3.28
N THR A 24 -24.27 -13.06 -2.17
CA THR A 24 -24.50 -12.49 -0.83
C THR A 24 -23.17 -12.05 -0.21
N PRO A 25 -23.16 -11.15 0.82
CA PRO A 25 -21.94 -10.79 1.51
C PRO A 25 -21.12 -11.98 2.02
N LYS A 26 -21.76 -13.06 2.44
CA LYS A 26 -21.10 -14.30 2.90
C LYS A 26 -20.32 -15.03 1.80
N ASP A 27 -20.67 -14.80 0.54
CA ASP A 27 -19.99 -15.43 -0.59
C ASP A 27 -18.67 -14.75 -0.93
N VAL A 28 -18.47 -13.50 -0.46
CA VAL A 28 -17.32 -12.65 -0.83
C VAL A 28 -16.38 -12.32 0.32
N THR A 29 -16.80 -12.56 1.57
CA THR A 29 -15.95 -12.32 2.75
C THR A 29 -16.23 -13.29 3.88
N VAL A 30 -15.18 -13.64 4.62
CA VAL A 30 -15.28 -14.41 5.87
C VAL A 30 -15.29 -13.46 7.11
N CYS A 31 -14.99 -12.19 6.90
CA CYS A 31 -14.97 -11.19 7.96
C CYS A 31 -16.38 -10.70 8.28
N LYS A 32 -16.86 -10.99 9.48
CA LYS A 32 -18.23 -10.63 9.91
C LYS A 32 -18.47 -9.11 9.96
N ALA A 33 -17.46 -8.32 10.28
CA ALA A 33 -17.59 -6.87 10.23
C ALA A 33 -17.78 -6.37 8.79
N THR A 34 -17.00 -6.89 7.85
CA THR A 34 -17.17 -6.57 6.43
C THR A 34 -18.54 -7.04 5.92
N GLU A 35 -19.00 -8.24 6.31
CA GLU A 35 -20.33 -8.74 5.95
C GLU A 35 -21.44 -7.76 6.37
N GLN A 36 -21.41 -7.27 7.63
CA GLN A 36 -22.37 -6.29 8.14
C GLN A 36 -22.34 -4.98 7.34
N MET A 37 -21.16 -4.50 7.00
CA MET A 37 -21.03 -3.25 6.23
C MET A 37 -21.46 -3.40 4.77
N LEU A 38 -21.25 -4.55 4.15
CA LEU A 38 -21.79 -4.82 2.82
C LEU A 38 -23.32 -4.89 2.82
N ASP A 39 -23.93 -5.42 3.89
CA ASP A 39 -25.39 -5.37 4.06
C ASP A 39 -25.89 -3.93 4.27
N LYS A 40 -25.14 -3.10 5.04
CA LYS A 40 -25.43 -1.67 5.17
C LYS A 40 -25.33 -0.95 3.83
N ALA A 41 -24.26 -1.19 3.04
CA ALA A 41 -24.10 -0.61 1.71
C ALA A 41 -25.31 -0.90 0.81
N LYS A 42 -25.83 -2.15 0.82
CA LYS A 42 -27.04 -2.52 0.09
C LYS A 42 -28.27 -1.74 0.54
N ARG A 43 -28.47 -1.60 1.87
CA ARG A 43 -29.58 -0.81 2.42
C ARG A 43 -29.50 0.66 1.99
N ASP A 44 -28.29 1.22 1.98
CA ASP A 44 -28.02 2.62 1.68
C ASP A 44 -27.94 2.87 0.15
N GLY A 45 -27.99 1.82 -0.68
CA GLY A 45 -27.87 1.92 -2.13
C GLY A 45 -26.47 2.36 -2.63
N VAL A 46 -25.43 2.01 -1.87
CA VAL A 46 -24.03 2.35 -2.18
C VAL A 46 -23.33 1.16 -2.86
N GLU A 47 -22.77 1.41 -4.02
CA GLU A 47 -22.00 0.40 -4.78
C GLU A 47 -20.60 0.22 -4.20
N THR A 48 -20.19 -1.05 -4.01
CA THR A 48 -18.88 -1.43 -3.51
C THR A 48 -18.01 -2.08 -4.57
N ALA A 49 -16.74 -2.32 -4.28
CA ALA A 49 -15.84 -3.09 -5.14
C ALA A 49 -16.36 -4.51 -5.41
N PHE A 50 -17.06 -5.11 -4.47
CA PHE A 50 -17.66 -6.43 -4.63
C PHE A 50 -18.82 -6.41 -5.63
N ASP A 51 -19.65 -5.37 -5.63
CA ASP A 51 -20.71 -5.19 -6.62
C ASP A 51 -20.13 -4.95 -8.01
N ARG A 52 -19.10 -4.12 -8.13
CA ARG A 52 -18.39 -3.91 -9.39
C ARG A 52 -17.76 -5.19 -9.92
N ALA A 53 -17.14 -5.99 -9.04
CA ALA A 53 -16.57 -7.29 -9.42
C ALA A 53 -17.64 -8.27 -9.90
N ALA A 54 -18.78 -8.35 -9.20
CA ALA A 54 -19.91 -9.21 -9.58
C ALA A 54 -20.51 -8.83 -10.95
N ASN A 55 -20.53 -7.53 -11.27
CA ASN A 55 -21.03 -7.02 -12.54
C ASN A 55 -19.97 -7.09 -13.67
N MET A 56 -18.70 -7.35 -13.36
CA MET A 56 -17.63 -7.45 -14.34
C MET A 56 -17.65 -8.82 -15.02
N LYS A 57 -17.92 -8.83 -16.32
CA LYS A 57 -17.77 -10.05 -17.12
C LYS A 57 -16.29 -10.27 -17.44
N ALA A 58 -15.72 -11.32 -16.87
CA ALA A 58 -14.33 -11.69 -17.16
C ALA A 58 -14.18 -12.03 -18.66
N CYS A 59 -13.14 -11.45 -19.30
CA CYS A 59 -12.73 -11.90 -20.63
C CYS A 59 -12.08 -13.28 -20.49
N PRO A 60 -12.59 -14.35 -21.14
CA PRO A 60 -12.06 -15.71 -20.98
C PRO A 60 -10.60 -15.82 -21.43
N ILE A 61 -10.20 -15.08 -22.47
CA ILE A 61 -8.82 -15.07 -22.95
C ILE A 61 -7.90 -14.36 -21.94
N GLY A 62 -8.39 -13.26 -21.34
CA GLY A 62 -7.66 -12.54 -20.29
C GLY A 62 -7.55 -13.35 -19.00
N ALA A 63 -8.60 -14.06 -18.61
CA ALA A 63 -8.61 -14.96 -17.45
C ALA A 63 -7.57 -16.09 -17.57
N ASP A 64 -7.42 -16.65 -18.78
CA ASP A 64 -6.40 -17.64 -19.10
C ASP A 64 -5.00 -17.06 -19.29
N SER A 65 -4.83 -15.74 -19.11
CA SER A 65 -3.57 -15.02 -19.40
C SER A 65 -3.04 -15.23 -20.84
N ALA A 66 -3.92 -15.52 -21.78
CA ALA A 66 -3.61 -15.87 -23.19
C ALA A 66 -3.64 -14.66 -24.14
N CYS A 67 -3.67 -13.43 -23.58
CA CYS A 67 -3.65 -12.18 -24.34
C CYS A 67 -2.35 -11.43 -24.09
N CYS A 68 -1.56 -11.17 -25.13
CA CYS A 68 -0.33 -10.38 -25.07
C CYS A 68 -0.58 -8.96 -25.57
N LYS A 69 -0.21 -7.96 -24.75
CA LYS A 69 -0.30 -6.52 -25.07
C LYS A 69 1.04 -5.78 -24.88
N HIS A 70 2.15 -6.49 -24.97
CA HIS A 70 3.47 -5.93 -24.61
C HIS A 70 4.19 -5.23 -25.77
N CYS A 71 3.56 -5.07 -26.93
CA CYS A 71 4.08 -4.29 -28.05
C CYS A 71 2.96 -3.72 -28.91
N SER A 72 3.31 -2.82 -29.83
CA SER A 72 2.36 -2.16 -30.76
C SER A 72 1.79 -3.09 -31.84
N MET A 73 2.36 -4.28 -32.05
CA MET A 73 1.85 -5.24 -33.04
C MET A 73 0.63 -6.04 -32.51
N GLY A 74 0.41 -6.03 -31.20
CA GLY A 74 -0.73 -6.67 -30.56
C GLY A 74 -2.01 -5.83 -30.61
N PRO A 75 -3.06 -6.26 -29.89
CA PRO A 75 -3.10 -7.40 -28.97
C PRO A 75 -3.10 -8.75 -29.67
N CYS A 76 -2.22 -9.67 -29.25
CA CYS A 76 -2.23 -11.04 -29.68
C CYS A 76 -3.11 -11.88 -28.74
N ARG A 77 -4.13 -12.54 -29.27
CA ARG A 77 -5.08 -13.35 -28.49
C ARG A 77 -4.99 -14.81 -28.94
N LEU A 78 -4.59 -15.66 -28.02
CA LEU A 78 -4.48 -17.11 -28.22
C LEU A 78 -5.65 -17.82 -27.50
N ASN A 79 -5.77 -19.11 -27.68
CA ASN A 79 -6.81 -19.92 -27.08
C ASN A 79 -6.18 -20.97 -26.17
N ALA A 80 -6.44 -20.90 -24.86
CA ALA A 80 -5.91 -21.86 -23.90
C ALA A 80 -6.48 -23.30 -24.09
N LYS A 81 -7.65 -23.43 -24.74
CA LYS A 81 -8.23 -24.76 -25.07
C LYS A 81 -7.55 -25.46 -26.25
N ASP A 82 -6.87 -24.68 -27.09
CA ASP A 82 -6.05 -25.17 -28.20
C ASP A 82 -4.77 -24.35 -28.26
N PRO A 83 -3.86 -24.58 -27.29
CA PRO A 83 -2.78 -23.65 -26.95
C PRO A 83 -1.74 -23.48 -28.06
N TYR A 84 -1.58 -24.47 -28.93
CA TYR A 84 -0.52 -24.45 -29.97
C TYR A 84 -1.06 -24.27 -31.39
N ALA A 85 -2.38 -24.10 -31.56
CA ALA A 85 -2.99 -23.86 -32.88
C ALA A 85 -2.60 -22.50 -33.46
N LYS A 86 -2.22 -21.54 -32.62
CA LYS A 86 -1.81 -20.18 -33.01
C LYS A 86 -0.65 -19.72 -32.15
N VAL A 87 0.12 -18.82 -32.74
CA VAL A 87 1.20 -18.07 -32.04
C VAL A 87 0.92 -16.56 -32.16
N GLY A 88 1.56 -15.77 -31.34
CA GLY A 88 1.54 -14.32 -31.44
C GLY A 88 2.16 -13.82 -32.74
N VAL A 89 1.98 -12.54 -33.06
CA VAL A 89 2.55 -11.95 -34.29
C VAL A 89 4.09 -12.10 -34.34
N CYS A 90 4.75 -12.07 -33.19
CA CYS A 90 6.20 -12.29 -33.07
C CYS A 90 6.60 -13.79 -32.99
N GLY A 91 5.66 -14.73 -33.14
CA GLY A 91 5.91 -16.15 -32.97
C GLY A 91 5.83 -16.68 -31.54
N ALA A 92 5.53 -15.83 -30.54
CA ALA A 92 5.41 -16.26 -29.15
C ALA A 92 4.29 -17.28 -28.95
N THR A 93 4.62 -18.38 -28.27
CA THR A 93 3.65 -19.39 -27.83
C THR A 93 2.79 -18.88 -26.68
N ILE A 94 1.76 -19.63 -26.32
CA ILE A 94 0.93 -19.29 -25.16
C ILE A 94 1.74 -19.31 -23.87
N ASP A 95 2.68 -20.24 -23.69
CA ASP A 95 3.54 -20.33 -22.52
C ASP A 95 4.41 -19.09 -22.37
N THR A 96 4.99 -18.61 -23.48
CA THR A 96 5.75 -17.35 -23.49
C THR A 96 4.87 -16.15 -23.15
N ILE A 97 3.64 -16.10 -23.64
CA ILE A 97 2.70 -15.01 -23.35
C ILE A 97 2.30 -15.01 -21.87
N GLN A 98 1.97 -16.17 -21.31
CA GLN A 98 1.63 -16.34 -19.90
C GLN A 98 2.81 -15.96 -18.99
N ALA A 99 4.01 -16.43 -19.31
CA ALA A 99 5.24 -16.06 -18.59
C ALA A 99 5.49 -14.55 -18.63
N ARG A 100 5.28 -13.88 -19.76
CA ARG A 100 5.41 -12.41 -19.89
C ARG A 100 4.38 -11.66 -19.05
N ASN A 101 3.12 -12.10 -19.07
CA ASN A 101 2.07 -11.49 -18.27
C ASN A 101 2.37 -11.62 -16.77
N PHE A 102 2.79 -12.81 -16.33
CA PHE A 102 3.22 -13.03 -14.95
C PHE A 102 4.43 -12.17 -14.59
N ALA A 103 5.44 -12.12 -15.46
CA ALA A 103 6.63 -11.31 -15.25
C ALA A 103 6.31 -9.81 -15.10
N ARG A 104 5.34 -9.28 -15.85
CA ARG A 104 4.89 -7.89 -15.71
C ARG A 104 4.18 -7.62 -14.37
N MET A 105 3.45 -8.61 -13.85
CA MET A 105 2.85 -8.52 -12.51
C MET A 105 3.94 -8.50 -11.42
N VAL A 106 4.93 -9.39 -11.52
CA VAL A 106 6.10 -9.41 -10.61
C VAL A 106 6.87 -8.10 -10.67
N ALA A 107 7.15 -7.59 -11.88
CA ALA A 107 7.82 -6.31 -12.07
C ALA A 107 7.07 -5.15 -11.41
N SER A 108 5.74 -5.12 -11.54
CA SER A 108 4.90 -4.08 -10.94
C SER A 108 4.94 -4.12 -9.41
N GLY A 109 4.86 -5.31 -8.81
CA GLY A 109 4.97 -5.46 -7.35
C GLY A 109 6.35 -5.06 -6.82
N ALA A 110 7.42 -5.55 -7.48
CA ALA A 110 8.79 -5.19 -7.11
C ALA A 110 9.04 -3.67 -7.26
N ALA A 111 8.52 -3.04 -8.31
CA ALA A 111 8.63 -1.60 -8.50
C ALA A 111 7.95 -0.81 -7.37
N ALA A 112 6.78 -1.26 -6.91
CA ALA A 112 6.06 -0.61 -5.82
C ALA A 112 6.87 -0.58 -4.52
N HIS A 113 7.43 -1.72 -4.09
CA HIS A 113 8.24 -1.77 -2.87
C HIS A 113 9.63 -1.14 -3.05
N THR A 114 10.21 -1.21 -4.24
CA THR A 114 11.47 -0.53 -4.54
C THR A 114 11.33 0.99 -4.45
N ASP A 115 10.26 1.56 -5.02
CA ASP A 115 9.97 2.98 -4.95
C ASP A 115 9.69 3.44 -3.51
N HIS A 116 8.97 2.63 -2.72
CA HIS A 116 8.79 2.87 -1.29
C HIS A 116 10.13 2.83 -0.54
N GLY A 117 10.97 1.82 -0.78
CA GLY A 117 12.29 1.74 -0.15
C GLY A 117 13.20 2.93 -0.51
N MET A 118 13.12 3.44 -1.73
CA MET A 118 13.80 4.68 -2.13
C MET A 118 13.29 5.88 -1.33
N GLY A 119 11.98 6.01 -1.15
CA GLY A 119 11.39 7.08 -0.33
C GLY A 119 11.89 7.05 1.11
N MET A 120 11.92 5.86 1.72
CA MET A 120 12.47 5.70 3.08
C MET A 120 13.99 5.99 3.15
N LEU A 121 14.74 5.62 2.12
CA LEU A 121 16.16 5.95 2.02
C LEU A 121 16.39 7.45 1.87
N ASP A 122 15.53 8.16 1.14
CA ASP A 122 15.57 9.62 1.03
C ASP A 122 15.31 10.30 2.38
N VAL A 123 14.31 9.84 3.15
CA VAL A 123 14.08 10.32 4.53
C VAL A 123 15.30 10.07 5.40
N PHE A 124 15.89 8.87 5.33
CA PHE A 124 17.10 8.54 6.10
C PHE A 124 18.28 9.44 5.73
N ARG A 125 18.50 9.68 4.43
CA ARG A 125 19.51 10.64 3.95
C ARG A 125 19.33 12.03 4.56
N GLU A 126 18.11 12.55 4.55
CA GLU A 126 17.83 13.87 5.09
C GLU A 126 18.05 13.95 6.62
N VAL A 127 17.75 12.85 7.33
CA VAL A 127 18.05 12.73 8.77
C VAL A 127 19.56 12.69 9.02
N VAL A 128 20.30 11.86 8.30
CA VAL A 128 21.76 11.71 8.41
C VAL A 128 22.49 13.03 8.11
N HIS A 129 21.97 13.84 7.19
CA HIS A 129 22.54 15.16 6.87
C HIS A 129 21.97 16.29 7.74
N GLY A 130 21.14 15.99 8.75
CA GLY A 130 20.62 16.96 9.71
C GLY A 130 19.64 17.99 9.12
N LYS A 131 19.00 17.67 7.99
CA LYS A 131 18.04 18.56 7.33
C LYS A 131 16.62 18.41 7.89
N ILE A 132 16.22 17.23 8.32
CA ILE A 132 14.95 16.98 9.02
C ILE A 132 15.19 17.10 10.51
N LYS A 133 14.36 17.91 11.19
CA LYS A 133 14.43 18.11 12.65
C LYS A 133 13.45 17.24 13.41
N ASP A 134 12.37 16.83 12.78
CA ASP A 134 11.26 16.09 13.39
C ASP A 134 11.58 14.62 13.58
N TYR A 135 12.50 14.07 12.80
CA TYR A 135 12.93 12.68 12.89
C TYR A 135 14.39 12.60 13.35
N LYS A 136 14.68 11.58 14.14
CA LYS A 136 16.03 11.25 14.62
C LYS A 136 16.20 9.74 14.58
N ILE A 137 17.44 9.28 14.55
CA ILE A 137 17.76 7.89 14.77
C ILE A 137 17.29 7.52 16.19
N LYS A 138 16.27 6.68 16.28
CA LYS A 138 15.63 6.29 17.53
C LYS A 138 16.21 5.00 18.08
N ASP A 139 16.49 4.04 17.20
CA ASP A 139 17.03 2.72 17.57
C ASP A 139 18.48 2.59 17.08
N THR A 140 19.41 2.99 17.95
CA THR A 140 20.85 2.91 17.66
C THR A 140 21.37 1.48 17.69
N VAL A 141 20.75 0.59 18.47
CA VAL A 141 21.10 -0.85 18.50
C VAL A 141 20.73 -1.50 17.17
N LYS A 142 19.54 -1.19 16.65
CA LYS A 142 19.12 -1.64 15.34
C LYS A 142 20.03 -1.11 14.23
N LEU A 143 20.40 0.17 14.29
CA LEU A 143 21.37 0.77 13.36
C LEU A 143 22.67 -0.02 13.30
N GLU A 144 23.28 -0.32 14.46
CA GLU A 144 24.52 -1.09 14.53
C GLU A 144 24.36 -2.51 13.99
N GLN A 145 23.28 -3.20 14.34
CA GLN A 145 22.99 -4.56 13.85
C GLN A 145 22.83 -4.58 12.32
N VAL A 146 22.11 -3.61 11.77
CA VAL A 146 21.93 -3.50 10.32
C VAL A 146 23.26 -3.21 9.63
N ALA A 147 24.03 -2.25 10.14
CA ALA A 147 25.36 -1.89 9.63
C ALA A 147 26.30 -3.11 9.61
N GLN A 148 26.42 -3.82 10.72
CA GLN A 148 27.24 -5.03 10.82
C GLN A 148 26.80 -6.10 9.83
N SER A 149 25.49 -6.28 9.63
CA SER A 149 24.97 -7.29 8.71
C SER A 149 25.34 -7.03 7.24
N VAL A 150 25.63 -5.80 6.88
CA VAL A 150 26.08 -5.42 5.53
C VAL A 150 27.60 -5.16 5.48
N GLY A 151 28.33 -5.50 6.53
CA GLY A 151 29.80 -5.49 6.55
C GLY A 151 30.42 -4.17 7.00
N ILE A 152 29.65 -3.27 7.63
CA ILE A 152 30.15 -1.99 8.16
C ILE A 152 30.67 -2.22 9.59
N GLU A 153 31.89 -1.76 9.86
CA GLU A 153 32.49 -1.74 11.19
C GLU A 153 31.80 -0.69 12.08
N THR A 154 31.41 -1.09 13.30
CA THR A 154 30.67 -0.21 14.22
C THR A 154 31.42 0.11 15.51
N GLN A 155 32.50 -0.66 15.83
CA GLN A 155 33.23 -0.49 17.07
C GLN A 155 33.91 0.89 17.14
N ASP A 156 33.75 1.58 18.26
CA ASP A 156 34.36 2.89 18.55
C ASP A 156 33.99 3.99 17.56
N ARG A 157 32.82 3.89 16.92
CA ARG A 157 32.33 4.86 15.95
C ARG A 157 31.09 5.62 16.46
N SER A 158 30.91 6.85 15.97
CA SER A 158 29.70 7.61 16.27
C SER A 158 28.48 7.07 15.53
N VAL A 159 27.30 7.31 16.09
CA VAL A 159 26.01 6.96 15.45
C VAL A 159 25.88 7.63 14.09
N GLU A 160 26.32 8.87 13.98
CA GLU A 160 26.28 9.67 12.76
C GLU A 160 27.16 9.07 11.65
N ASP A 161 28.39 8.63 11.99
CA ASP A 161 29.30 8.04 11.01
C ASP A 161 28.80 6.66 10.55
N ILE A 162 28.27 5.83 11.49
CA ILE A 162 27.69 4.54 11.14
C ILE A 162 26.46 4.74 10.22
N ALA A 163 25.60 5.69 10.55
CA ALA A 163 24.39 5.96 9.77
C ALA A 163 24.73 6.47 8.36
N LYS A 164 25.79 7.28 8.24
CA LYS A 164 26.25 7.76 6.93
C LYS A 164 26.75 6.62 6.05
N ASP A 165 27.63 5.77 6.57
CA ASP A 165 28.15 4.63 5.83
C ASP A 165 27.02 3.63 5.48
N LEU A 166 26.05 3.44 6.40
CA LEU A 166 24.89 2.60 6.13
C LEU A 166 24.03 3.18 5.02
N TYR A 167 23.81 4.49 5.00
CA TYR A 167 23.08 5.13 3.90
C TYR A 167 23.79 4.85 2.56
N GLU A 168 25.11 5.07 2.47
CA GLU A 168 25.88 4.86 1.24
C GLU A 168 25.84 3.39 0.78
N GLU A 169 25.91 2.44 1.72
CA GLU A 169 25.80 1.01 1.38
C GLU A 169 24.39 0.61 0.92
N LEU A 170 23.34 1.10 1.58
CA LEU A 170 21.96 0.80 1.19
C LEU A 170 21.58 1.45 -0.15
N GLU A 171 22.13 2.64 -0.47
CA GLU A 171 21.95 3.27 -1.77
C GLU A 171 22.43 2.38 -2.92
N ARG A 172 23.48 1.57 -2.70
CA ARG A 172 23.95 0.57 -3.67
C ARG A 172 22.86 -0.44 -4.07
N THR A 173 21.92 -0.74 -3.20
CA THR A 173 20.77 -1.60 -3.52
C THR A 173 20.03 -1.11 -4.77
N TYR A 174 20.00 0.19 -4.99
CA TYR A 174 19.27 0.82 -6.11
C TYR A 174 20.20 1.15 -7.30
N THR A 175 21.41 1.59 -7.02
CA THR A 175 22.31 2.16 -8.05
C THR A 175 23.24 1.15 -8.69
N GLN A 176 23.56 0.05 -8.02
CA GLN A 176 24.49 -0.93 -8.56
C GLN A 176 23.92 -1.74 -9.73
N VAL A 177 24.79 -2.09 -10.68
CA VAL A 177 24.44 -2.83 -11.90
C VAL A 177 24.78 -4.31 -11.78
N GLU A 178 25.83 -4.65 -11.03
CA GLU A 178 26.37 -5.99 -10.83
C GLU A 178 26.68 -6.23 -9.35
N GLY A 179 26.89 -7.48 -8.97
CA GLY A 179 27.14 -7.89 -7.61
C GLY A 179 25.93 -8.56 -6.98
N GLU A 180 25.81 -8.48 -5.69
CA GLU A 180 24.68 -8.97 -4.90
C GLU A 180 24.14 -7.81 -4.06
N VAL A 181 22.82 -7.71 -3.86
CA VAL A 181 22.27 -6.66 -2.98
C VAL A 181 22.76 -6.87 -1.54
N PRO A 182 23.00 -5.82 -0.75
CA PRO A 182 23.67 -5.91 0.55
C PRO A 182 23.04 -6.92 1.51
N PHE A 183 21.73 -6.96 1.61
CA PHE A 183 21.03 -7.86 2.54
C PHE A 183 21.05 -9.35 2.15
N VAL A 184 21.60 -9.72 1.00
CA VAL A 184 21.88 -11.14 0.67
C VAL A 184 22.83 -11.76 1.70
N SER A 185 23.65 -10.96 2.39
CA SER A 185 24.49 -11.37 3.53
C SER A 185 23.72 -12.11 4.64
N ARG A 186 22.42 -11.83 4.80
CA ARG A 186 21.56 -12.46 5.80
C ARG A 186 20.91 -13.77 5.33
N VAL A 187 21.07 -14.14 4.07
CA VAL A 187 20.49 -15.37 3.53
C VAL A 187 21.26 -16.57 4.06
N PRO A 188 20.60 -17.63 4.58
CA PRO A 188 21.28 -18.85 4.99
C PRO A 188 22.13 -19.43 3.84
N GLU A 189 23.36 -19.81 4.12
CA GLU A 189 24.37 -20.21 3.12
C GLU A 189 23.86 -21.26 2.13
N LYS A 190 23.22 -22.31 2.62
CA LYS A 190 22.63 -23.37 1.76
C LYS A 190 21.58 -22.83 0.78
N THR A 191 20.80 -21.83 1.22
CA THR A 191 19.81 -21.17 0.36
C THR A 191 20.52 -20.31 -0.69
N LEU A 192 21.49 -19.53 -0.27
CA LEU A 192 22.28 -18.68 -1.16
C LEU A 192 23.03 -19.48 -2.21
N GLU A 193 23.65 -20.60 -1.85
CA GLU A 193 24.26 -21.53 -2.80
C GLU A 193 23.25 -22.00 -3.86
N THR A 194 22.02 -22.31 -3.42
CA THR A 194 20.95 -22.72 -4.35
C THR A 194 20.59 -21.58 -5.31
N TRP A 195 20.47 -20.36 -4.80
CA TRP A 195 20.20 -19.18 -5.65
C TRP A 195 21.32 -18.90 -6.64
N ARG A 196 22.59 -19.05 -6.21
CA ARG A 196 23.75 -18.92 -7.09
C ARG A 196 23.76 -19.99 -8.19
N LYS A 197 23.49 -21.26 -7.86
CA LYS A 197 23.36 -22.35 -8.85
C LYS A 197 22.25 -22.11 -9.87
N LEU A 198 21.13 -21.54 -9.43
CA LEU A 198 19.99 -21.20 -10.30
C LEU A 198 20.20 -19.88 -11.06
N GLY A 199 21.19 -19.07 -10.69
CA GLY A 199 21.44 -17.75 -11.27
C GLY A 199 20.35 -16.74 -10.95
N ILE A 200 19.76 -16.80 -9.75
CA ILE A 200 18.63 -15.94 -9.32
C ILE A 200 18.97 -14.99 -8.18
N VAL A 201 20.24 -14.89 -7.75
CA VAL A 201 20.65 -13.90 -6.76
C VAL A 201 20.43 -12.49 -7.33
N PRO A 202 19.75 -11.60 -6.63
CA PRO A 202 19.48 -10.24 -7.11
C PRO A 202 20.74 -9.38 -7.09
N ARG A 203 20.94 -8.61 -8.16
CA ARG A 203 22.11 -7.73 -8.36
C ARG A 203 21.86 -6.30 -7.90
N GLY A 204 20.63 -5.84 -8.01
CA GLY A 204 20.18 -4.51 -7.61
C GLY A 204 18.68 -4.39 -7.84
N ALA A 205 17.97 -3.69 -6.97
CA ALA A 205 16.52 -3.62 -7.02
C ALA A 205 16.03 -3.00 -8.35
N MET A 206 16.51 -1.84 -8.73
CA MET A 206 16.17 -1.21 -10.01
C MET A 206 16.70 -2.02 -11.20
N ARG A 207 17.85 -2.65 -11.06
CA ARG A 207 18.47 -3.46 -12.12
C ARG A 207 17.57 -4.63 -12.53
N GLU A 208 16.98 -5.33 -11.57
CA GLU A 208 16.12 -6.48 -11.87
C GLU A 208 14.79 -6.07 -12.46
N ILE A 209 14.22 -4.95 -12.01
CA ILE A 209 12.98 -4.39 -12.59
C ILE A 209 13.21 -3.98 -14.04
N MET A 210 14.30 -3.30 -14.34
CA MET A 210 14.65 -2.91 -15.71
C MET A 210 14.83 -4.14 -16.60
N GLU A 211 15.52 -5.16 -16.13
CA GLU A 211 15.78 -6.36 -16.92
C GLU A 211 14.51 -7.17 -17.19
N ILE A 212 13.64 -7.40 -16.20
CA ILE A 212 12.39 -8.14 -16.41
C ILE A 212 11.45 -7.40 -17.38
N MET A 213 11.43 -6.07 -17.31
CA MET A 213 10.66 -5.24 -18.25
C MET A 213 11.22 -5.37 -19.68
N HIS A 214 12.54 -5.39 -19.83
CA HIS A 214 13.20 -5.57 -21.13
C HIS A 214 12.99 -6.99 -21.68
N ARG A 215 13.20 -8.04 -20.88
CA ARG A 215 13.00 -9.43 -21.29
C ARG A 215 11.59 -9.73 -21.79
N THR A 216 10.59 -9.03 -21.29
CA THR A 216 9.19 -9.20 -21.69
C THR A 216 8.77 -8.36 -22.89
N HIS A 217 9.69 -7.57 -23.47
CA HIS A 217 9.46 -6.82 -24.70
C HIS A 217 9.68 -7.70 -25.93
N ILE A 218 9.09 -7.32 -27.06
CA ILE A 218 9.21 -8.04 -28.35
C ILE A 218 10.69 -8.28 -28.74
N GLY A 219 10.99 -9.48 -29.20
CA GLY A 219 12.30 -9.82 -29.77
C GLY A 219 13.42 -10.03 -28.74
N VAL A 220 13.15 -9.95 -27.43
CA VAL A 220 14.16 -10.13 -26.38
C VAL A 220 14.16 -11.59 -25.92
N ASP A 221 13.30 -11.96 -24.96
CA ASP A 221 13.24 -13.32 -24.43
C ASP A 221 11.98 -14.04 -24.90
N GLN A 222 12.16 -15.21 -25.51
CA GLN A 222 11.09 -16.04 -26.03
C GLN A 222 10.96 -17.37 -25.26
N HIS A 223 11.85 -17.61 -24.28
CA HIS A 223 11.88 -18.85 -23.53
C HIS A 223 11.19 -18.66 -22.17
N TYR A 224 10.03 -19.28 -22.00
CA TYR A 224 9.18 -19.09 -20.83
C TYR A 224 9.87 -19.43 -19.49
N GLU A 225 10.72 -20.50 -19.47
CA GLU A 225 11.48 -20.85 -18.25
C GLU A 225 12.51 -19.79 -17.91
N ASN A 226 13.19 -19.20 -18.90
CA ASN A 226 14.16 -18.15 -18.67
C ASN A 226 13.50 -16.87 -18.17
N ILE A 227 12.32 -16.52 -18.71
CA ILE A 227 11.48 -15.41 -18.20
C ILE A 227 11.08 -15.69 -16.73
N THR A 228 10.66 -16.92 -16.41
CA THR A 228 10.25 -17.30 -15.06
C THR A 228 11.40 -17.26 -14.05
N LYS A 229 12.63 -17.65 -14.47
CA LYS A 229 13.83 -17.45 -13.62
C LYS A 229 14.07 -15.97 -13.31
N GLN A 230 13.87 -15.08 -14.28
CA GLN A 230 13.96 -13.65 -14.02
C GLN A 230 12.85 -13.15 -13.08
N CYS A 231 11.64 -13.74 -13.13
CA CYS A 231 10.61 -13.45 -12.13
C CYS A 231 11.11 -13.76 -10.71
N SER A 232 11.73 -14.93 -10.52
CA SER A 232 12.30 -15.30 -9.22
C SER A 232 13.37 -14.31 -8.75
N ARG A 233 14.29 -13.91 -9.62
CA ARG A 233 15.33 -12.93 -9.30
C ARG A 233 14.71 -11.57 -8.92
N THR A 234 13.72 -11.12 -9.68
CA THR A 234 13.04 -9.84 -9.41
C THR A 234 12.25 -9.89 -8.09
N ALA A 235 11.57 -11.01 -7.80
CA ALA A 235 10.89 -11.18 -6.52
C ALA A 235 11.87 -11.23 -5.33
N LEU A 236 13.05 -11.83 -5.51
CA LEU A 236 14.09 -11.81 -4.47
C LEU A 236 14.68 -10.40 -4.30
N SER A 237 14.79 -9.62 -5.37
CA SER A 237 15.24 -8.22 -5.27
C SER A 237 14.22 -7.33 -4.56
N ASP A 238 12.93 -7.63 -4.70
CA ASP A 238 11.88 -6.97 -3.94
C ASP A 238 12.03 -7.25 -2.44
N GLY A 239 12.04 -8.53 -2.04
CA GLY A 239 12.13 -8.92 -0.64
C GLY A 239 13.46 -8.52 0.04
N TRP A 240 14.60 -8.80 -0.60
CA TRP A 240 15.96 -8.59 -0.05
C TRP A 240 16.59 -7.24 -0.43
N GLY A 241 15.87 -6.44 -1.16
CA GLY A 241 16.26 -5.09 -1.56
C GLY A 241 15.20 -4.08 -1.12
N GLY A 242 14.24 -3.78 -1.99
CA GLY A 242 13.25 -2.73 -1.77
C GLY A 242 12.54 -2.80 -0.42
N SER A 243 11.85 -3.90 -0.14
CA SER A 243 11.08 -4.07 1.11
C SER A 243 11.96 -4.09 2.35
N MET A 244 13.10 -4.80 2.31
CA MET A 244 13.99 -4.90 3.47
C MET A 244 14.64 -3.56 3.79
N VAL A 245 15.08 -2.79 2.79
CA VAL A 245 15.61 -1.43 3.01
C VAL A 245 14.58 -0.55 3.70
N ALA A 246 13.33 -0.56 3.21
CA ALA A 246 12.26 0.23 3.83
C ALA A 246 12.04 -0.14 5.30
N THR A 247 11.92 -1.44 5.59
CA THR A 247 11.66 -1.95 6.94
C THR A 247 12.80 -1.64 7.92
N GLU A 248 14.04 -1.89 7.51
CA GLU A 248 15.21 -1.66 8.37
C GLU A 248 15.40 -0.17 8.69
N ILE A 249 15.20 0.71 7.70
CA ILE A 249 15.26 2.15 7.91
C ILE A 249 14.10 2.63 8.80
N SER A 250 12.89 2.11 8.59
CA SER A 250 11.75 2.45 9.44
C SER A 250 12.00 2.08 10.90
N ASP A 251 12.58 0.90 11.16
CA ASP A 251 12.93 0.49 12.52
C ASP A 251 14.01 1.38 13.14
N ILE A 252 15.03 1.75 12.37
CA ILE A 252 16.09 2.67 12.82
C ILE A 252 15.52 4.05 13.19
N LEU A 253 14.65 4.61 12.34
CA LEU A 253 14.10 5.95 12.52
C LEU A 253 12.98 6.00 13.55
N PHE A 254 12.08 5.02 13.56
CA PHE A 254 10.84 5.06 14.34
C PHE A 254 10.81 4.08 15.52
N GLY A 255 11.81 3.21 15.61
CA GLY A 255 11.99 2.20 16.64
C GLY A 255 11.53 0.81 16.18
N THR A 256 12.30 -0.20 16.57
CA THR A 256 11.96 -1.61 16.34
C THR A 256 10.69 -1.96 17.11
N PRO A 257 9.68 -2.62 16.48
CA PRO A 257 8.47 -3.05 17.16
C PRO A 257 8.76 -3.97 18.35
N THR A 258 8.15 -3.67 19.48
CA THR A 258 8.19 -4.52 20.69
C THR A 258 6.76 -5.01 20.99
N PRO A 259 6.59 -6.09 21.80
CA PRO A 259 5.26 -6.62 22.10
C PRO A 259 4.34 -5.54 22.68
N VAL A 260 3.25 -5.25 21.97
CA VAL A 260 2.24 -4.24 22.34
C VAL A 260 0.84 -4.80 22.12
N GLN A 261 -0.08 -4.48 23.02
CA GLN A 261 -1.48 -4.84 22.83
C GLN A 261 -2.17 -3.81 21.92
N ALA A 262 -2.89 -4.33 20.92
CA ALA A 262 -3.70 -3.49 20.03
C ALA A 262 -4.99 -4.20 19.61
N ASP A 263 -5.95 -3.41 19.15
CA ASP A 263 -7.22 -3.88 18.61
C ASP A 263 -7.18 -3.89 17.08
N VAL A 264 -7.74 -4.93 16.48
CA VAL A 264 -7.90 -5.03 15.03
C VAL A 264 -9.36 -5.22 14.65
N ASN A 265 -9.71 -4.81 13.42
CA ASN A 265 -11.05 -4.80 12.84
C ASN A 265 -11.82 -3.51 13.12
N MET A 266 -12.97 -3.32 12.44
CA MET A 266 -13.72 -2.06 12.40
C MET A 266 -14.33 -1.63 13.74
N GLY A 267 -14.47 -2.57 14.70
CA GLY A 267 -14.93 -2.25 16.05
C GLY A 267 -13.97 -1.33 16.85
N CYS A 268 -12.77 -1.07 16.32
CA CYS A 268 -11.85 -0.09 16.92
C CYS A 268 -12.25 1.38 16.65
N LEU A 269 -13.19 1.65 15.74
CA LEU A 269 -13.74 2.97 15.52
C LEU A 269 -14.60 3.41 16.72
N LYS A 270 -14.70 4.71 16.94
CA LYS A 270 -15.43 5.27 18.09
C LYS A 270 -16.41 6.35 17.64
N GLU A 271 -17.71 6.17 17.89
CA GLU A 271 -18.74 7.10 17.45
C GLU A 271 -18.54 8.52 18.00
N ASP A 272 -18.16 8.63 19.29
CA ASP A 272 -17.99 9.90 20.00
C ASP A 272 -16.63 10.57 19.78
N TYR A 273 -15.79 10.05 18.89
CA TYR A 273 -14.46 10.57 18.58
C TYR A 273 -14.35 11.04 17.13
N VAL A 274 -13.45 11.97 16.88
CA VAL A 274 -13.01 12.26 15.53
C VAL A 274 -12.18 11.06 15.04
N ASN A 275 -12.70 10.29 14.07
CA ASN A 275 -11.98 9.14 13.53
C ASN A 275 -11.17 9.55 12.30
N VAL A 276 -9.86 9.45 12.42
CA VAL A 276 -8.89 9.65 11.34
C VAL A 276 -8.32 8.31 10.95
N ILE A 277 -8.41 7.99 9.65
CA ILE A 277 -7.84 6.78 9.07
C ILE A 277 -6.60 7.15 8.26
N VAL A 278 -5.51 6.43 8.46
CA VAL A 278 -4.35 6.46 7.58
C VAL A 278 -4.24 5.14 6.83
N HIS A 279 -4.09 5.22 5.51
CA HIS A 279 -4.13 4.07 4.62
C HIS A 279 -3.04 4.15 3.56
N GLY A 280 -2.23 3.12 3.47
CA GLY A 280 -1.18 2.99 2.47
C GLY A 280 0.07 2.28 2.96
N HIS A 281 1.26 2.83 2.64
CA HIS A 281 2.52 2.14 2.83
C HIS A 281 3.66 3.02 3.39
N GLU A 282 3.47 4.34 3.53
CA GLU A 282 4.53 5.25 3.99
C GLU A 282 4.50 5.48 5.50
N PRO A 283 5.49 4.97 6.27
CA PRO A 283 5.54 5.09 7.72
C PRO A 283 5.64 6.52 8.22
N ASN A 284 6.38 7.39 7.52
CA ASN A 284 6.59 8.78 7.89
C ASN A 284 5.28 9.57 7.98
N MET A 285 4.33 9.32 7.08
CA MET A 285 3.01 9.94 7.11
C MET A 285 2.25 9.54 8.38
N PHE A 286 2.34 8.27 8.75
CA PHE A 286 1.63 7.77 9.91
C PHE A 286 2.26 8.24 11.23
N GLU A 287 3.58 8.23 11.33
CA GLU A 287 4.30 8.72 12.51
C GLU A 287 4.02 10.22 12.74
N SER A 288 3.96 11.00 11.65
CA SER A 288 3.57 12.41 11.73
C SER A 288 2.10 12.58 12.13
N MET A 289 1.19 11.75 11.59
CA MET A 289 -0.21 11.77 11.97
C MET A 289 -0.41 11.41 13.45
N LEU A 290 0.38 10.46 13.97
CA LEU A 290 0.36 10.12 15.39
C LEU A 290 0.75 11.33 16.27
N ALA A 291 1.74 12.12 15.84
CA ALA A 291 2.11 13.35 16.51
C ALA A 291 0.97 14.38 16.46
N SER A 292 0.29 14.53 15.31
CA SER A 292 -0.82 15.48 15.15
C SER A 292 -2.05 15.11 16.01
N VAL A 293 -2.46 13.84 16.04
CA VAL A 293 -3.64 13.44 16.83
C VAL A 293 -3.40 13.49 18.35
N ASN A 294 -2.13 13.54 18.77
CA ASN A 294 -1.72 13.72 20.16
C ASN A 294 -1.39 15.19 20.50
N ASP A 295 -1.52 16.11 19.55
CA ASP A 295 -1.30 17.54 19.80
C ASP A 295 -2.38 18.08 20.74
N PRO A 296 -2.03 18.66 21.92
CA PRO A 296 -3.01 19.17 22.89
C PRO A 296 -3.97 20.20 22.30
N ALA A 297 -3.52 21.04 21.38
CA ALA A 297 -4.38 22.05 20.76
C ALA A 297 -5.43 21.42 19.84
N LEU A 298 -5.07 20.39 19.09
CA LEU A 298 -5.98 19.66 18.21
C LEU A 298 -6.97 18.80 19.03
N ILE A 299 -6.52 18.20 20.13
CA ILE A 299 -7.40 17.47 21.05
C ILE A 299 -8.45 18.41 21.66
N GLU A 300 -8.04 19.62 22.08
CA GLU A 300 -8.97 20.58 22.64
C GLU A 300 -9.96 21.07 21.59
N ALA A 301 -9.51 21.39 20.38
CA ALA A 301 -10.37 21.73 19.26
C ALA A 301 -11.40 20.61 18.93
N ALA A 302 -11.01 19.35 19.05
CA ALA A 302 -11.92 18.22 18.88
C ALA A 302 -12.99 18.19 19.98
N LYS A 303 -12.64 18.48 21.23
CA LYS A 303 -13.60 18.58 22.35
C LYS A 303 -14.55 19.77 22.19
N GLU A 304 -14.06 20.93 21.76
CA GLU A 304 -14.88 22.09 21.42
C GLU A 304 -15.88 21.78 20.28
N ALA A 305 -15.52 20.90 19.37
CA ALA A 305 -16.40 20.40 18.32
C ALA A 305 -17.41 19.36 18.81
N GLY A 306 -17.35 18.95 20.08
CA GLY A 306 -18.25 18.00 20.74
C GLY A 306 -17.75 16.55 20.75
N ALA A 307 -16.53 16.27 20.31
CA ALA A 307 -15.94 14.95 20.39
C ALA A 307 -15.30 14.69 21.77
N LYS A 308 -15.15 13.41 22.14
CA LYS A 308 -14.38 13.03 23.34
C LYS A 308 -12.85 13.11 23.13
N GLY A 309 -12.41 13.21 21.88
CA GLY A 309 -11.00 13.26 21.48
C GLY A 309 -10.85 12.83 20.02
N ILE A 310 -9.63 12.47 19.63
CA ILE A 310 -9.29 12.02 18.28
C ILE A 310 -8.92 10.53 18.36
N ASN A 311 -9.44 9.71 17.46
CA ASN A 311 -9.14 8.29 17.34
C ASN A 311 -8.40 8.05 16.02
N LEU A 312 -7.11 7.76 16.11
CA LEU A 312 -6.31 7.36 14.96
C LEU A 312 -6.43 5.85 14.74
N THR A 313 -6.63 5.45 13.50
CA THR A 313 -6.74 4.04 13.12
C THR A 313 -6.00 3.81 11.82
N GLY A 314 -5.24 2.71 11.75
CA GLY A 314 -4.47 2.34 10.59
C GLY A 314 -5.21 1.41 9.64
N MET A 315 -4.78 1.42 8.38
CA MET A 315 -5.15 0.43 7.37
C MET A 315 -3.94 0.06 6.51
N CYS A 316 -3.91 -1.19 6.03
CA CYS A 316 -2.82 -1.74 5.22
C CYS A 316 -1.44 -1.69 5.90
N CYS A 317 -0.36 -1.52 5.14
CA CYS A 317 1.01 -1.71 5.64
C CYS A 317 1.43 -0.61 6.62
N SER A 318 1.22 0.67 6.31
CA SER A 318 1.51 1.77 7.25
C SER A 318 0.77 1.59 8.58
N GLY A 319 -0.51 1.17 8.50
CA GLY A 319 -1.30 0.86 9.69
C GLY A 319 -0.75 -0.32 10.49
N ALA A 320 -0.23 -1.36 9.83
CA ALA A 320 0.36 -2.51 10.49
C ALA A 320 1.67 -2.17 11.20
N GLU A 321 2.48 -1.28 10.63
CA GLU A 321 3.73 -0.85 11.25
C GLU A 321 3.51 -0.09 12.56
N VAL A 322 2.59 0.87 12.57
CA VAL A 322 2.30 1.64 13.80
C VAL A 322 1.45 0.88 14.80
N LEU A 323 0.64 -0.08 14.35
CA LEU A 323 0.05 -1.06 15.24
C LEU A 323 1.15 -1.78 16.02
N SER A 324 2.19 -2.27 15.34
CA SER A 324 3.27 -3.04 15.93
C SER A 324 4.22 -2.19 16.79
N ARG A 325 4.38 -0.88 16.50
CA ARG A 325 5.23 0.02 17.29
C ARG A 325 4.51 0.70 18.44
N HIS A 326 3.26 1.11 18.24
CA HIS A 326 2.56 2.02 19.16
C HIS A 326 1.22 1.48 19.67
N GLY A 327 0.80 0.30 19.25
CA GLY A 327 -0.51 -0.24 19.62
C GLY A 327 -1.68 0.53 19.01
N VAL A 328 -1.46 1.30 17.94
CA VAL A 328 -2.54 2.01 17.25
C VAL A 328 -3.47 0.99 16.60
N PRO A 329 -4.80 1.08 16.80
CA PRO A 329 -5.75 0.14 16.26
C PRO A 329 -5.68 0.04 14.72
N HIS A 330 -6.00 -1.14 14.17
CA HIS A 330 -5.95 -1.40 12.73
C HIS A 330 -7.33 -1.86 12.21
N ALA A 331 -7.99 -1.01 11.43
CA ALA A 331 -9.37 -1.27 10.99
C ALA A 331 -9.49 -2.32 9.88
N GLY A 332 -8.43 -2.58 9.12
CA GLY A 332 -8.47 -3.58 8.06
C GLY A 332 -7.45 -3.35 6.94
N ASN A 333 -7.65 -4.07 5.85
CA ASN A 333 -6.73 -4.08 4.69
C ASN A 333 -7.42 -3.54 3.42
N PHE A 334 -6.74 -3.65 2.27
CA PHE A 334 -7.24 -3.25 0.96
C PHE A 334 -8.68 -3.71 0.66
N MET A 335 -9.07 -4.94 1.05
CA MET A 335 -10.41 -5.47 0.74
C MET A 335 -11.51 -4.75 1.53
N SER A 336 -11.23 -4.32 2.77
CA SER A 336 -12.19 -3.69 3.68
C SER A 336 -12.18 -2.15 3.67
N THR A 337 -11.38 -1.49 2.82
CA THR A 337 -11.27 -0.03 2.80
C THR A 337 -12.59 0.71 2.55
N GLU A 338 -13.43 0.20 1.64
CA GLU A 338 -14.77 0.77 1.42
C GLU A 338 -15.70 0.47 2.60
N ALA A 339 -15.61 -0.74 3.19
CA ALA A 339 -16.42 -1.13 4.33
C ALA A 339 -16.19 -0.25 5.57
N VAL A 340 -14.94 0.18 5.79
CA VAL A 340 -14.62 1.11 6.90
C VAL A 340 -15.32 2.46 6.70
N LEU A 341 -15.35 3.02 5.51
CA LEU A 341 -16.08 4.26 5.19
C LEU A 341 -17.60 4.09 5.34
N ILE A 342 -18.13 2.92 4.98
CA ILE A 342 -19.55 2.59 5.08
C ILE A 342 -20.06 2.61 6.53
N THR A 343 -19.19 2.47 7.53
CA THR A 343 -19.59 2.66 8.94
C THR A 343 -20.20 4.03 9.20
N GLY A 344 -19.91 5.04 8.38
CA GLY A 344 -20.34 6.43 8.60
C GLY A 344 -19.63 7.13 9.76
N ALA A 345 -18.71 6.45 10.43
CA ALA A 345 -17.96 6.96 11.56
C ALA A 345 -16.65 7.67 11.18
N VAL A 346 -16.15 7.47 9.97
CA VAL A 346 -14.86 8.02 9.51
C VAL A 346 -15.02 9.49 9.13
N ASP A 347 -14.28 10.39 9.77
CA ASP A 347 -14.30 11.81 9.45
C ASP A 347 -13.31 12.18 8.37
N ALA A 348 -12.11 11.57 8.41
CA ALA A 348 -11.11 11.70 7.37
C ALA A 348 -10.38 10.39 7.12
N MET A 349 -10.09 10.11 5.84
CA MET A 349 -9.16 9.07 5.41
C MET A 349 -8.06 9.73 4.61
N ALA A 350 -6.83 9.68 5.10
CA ALA A 350 -5.64 10.12 4.39
C ALA A 350 -4.95 8.90 3.76
N VAL A 351 -4.70 8.98 2.46
CA VAL A 351 -4.06 7.92 1.70
C VAL A 351 -2.71 8.39 1.16
N ASP A 352 -1.70 7.58 1.32
CA ASP A 352 -0.35 7.82 0.80
C ASP A 352 -0.15 7.14 -0.57
N VAL A 353 0.41 5.94 -0.62
CA VAL A 353 0.65 5.17 -1.85
C VAL A 353 0.21 3.73 -1.68
N GLN A 354 -0.05 3.04 -2.81
CA GLN A 354 -0.36 1.61 -2.92
C GLN A 354 -1.67 1.18 -2.25
N CYS A 355 -2.23 0.09 -2.72
CA CYS A 355 -3.46 -0.53 -2.21
C CYS A 355 -4.67 0.43 -2.15
N ILE A 356 -4.76 1.40 -3.04
CA ILE A 356 -5.78 2.45 -3.04
C ILE A 356 -6.77 2.22 -4.20
N LYS A 357 -8.05 2.38 -3.91
CA LYS A 357 -9.13 2.23 -4.89
C LYS A 357 -9.71 3.59 -5.27
N GLN A 358 -9.91 3.83 -6.57
CA GLN A 358 -10.63 5.01 -7.05
C GLN A 358 -12.06 5.10 -6.46
N GLY A 359 -12.70 3.96 -6.22
CA GLY A 359 -14.06 3.89 -5.64
C GLY A 359 -14.19 4.50 -4.24
N LEU A 360 -13.08 4.69 -3.51
CA LEU A 360 -13.10 5.33 -2.19
C LEU A 360 -13.70 6.73 -2.23
N ALA A 361 -13.43 7.52 -3.27
CA ALA A 361 -13.97 8.88 -3.41
C ALA A 361 -15.51 8.89 -3.48
N SER A 362 -16.09 7.94 -4.21
CA SER A 362 -17.55 7.81 -4.30
C SER A 362 -18.17 7.38 -2.98
N VAL A 363 -17.57 6.40 -2.29
CA VAL A 363 -18.05 5.91 -0.99
C VAL A 363 -17.87 6.99 0.08
N ALA A 364 -16.72 7.63 0.17
CA ALA A 364 -16.48 8.74 1.10
C ALA A 364 -17.53 9.85 0.98
N LYS A 365 -17.87 10.23 -0.25
CA LYS A 365 -18.92 11.21 -0.52
C LYS A 365 -20.30 10.77 0.00
N CYS A 366 -20.66 9.49 -0.14
CA CYS A 366 -21.94 8.96 0.35
C CYS A 366 -22.06 9.04 1.87
N TYR A 367 -20.94 8.83 2.59
CA TYR A 367 -20.90 8.85 4.04
C TYR A 367 -20.36 10.15 4.64
N ASN A 368 -20.24 11.18 3.82
CA ASN A 368 -19.78 12.50 4.27
C ASN A 368 -18.41 12.46 4.94
N SER A 369 -17.50 11.59 4.48
CA SER A 369 -16.11 11.50 4.92
C SER A 369 -15.20 12.32 4.02
N TYR A 370 -14.17 12.95 4.55
CA TYR A 370 -13.09 13.52 3.73
C TYR A 370 -12.14 12.42 3.26
N LEU A 371 -11.75 12.49 2.01
CA LEU A 371 -10.70 11.66 1.43
C LEU A 371 -9.55 12.55 0.96
N PHE A 372 -8.37 12.34 1.50
CA PHE A 372 -7.14 13.06 1.16
C PHE A 372 -6.14 12.14 0.50
N THR A 373 -5.44 12.62 -0.51
CA THR A 373 -4.21 12.02 -1.03
C THR A 373 -3.03 12.87 -0.59
N THR A 374 -1.92 12.23 -0.17
CA THR A 374 -0.80 12.94 0.46
C THR A 374 0.54 12.78 -0.28
N ASN A 375 0.60 11.88 -1.26
CA ASN A 375 1.82 11.61 -2.01
C ASN A 375 1.65 12.01 -3.47
N PRO A 376 2.64 12.68 -4.11
CA PRO A 376 2.56 13.11 -5.51
C PRO A 376 2.40 11.96 -6.51
N ARG A 377 2.72 10.72 -6.11
CA ARG A 377 2.49 9.51 -6.93
C ARG A 377 1.07 8.99 -6.86
N CYS A 378 0.24 9.51 -5.94
CA CYS A 378 -1.11 9.03 -5.69
C CYS A 378 -2.13 10.17 -5.75
N HIS A 379 -2.90 10.23 -6.82
CA HIS A 379 -4.04 11.13 -6.95
C HIS A 379 -5.31 10.34 -7.22
N ILE A 380 -6.41 10.73 -6.58
CA ILE A 380 -7.73 10.14 -6.77
C ILE A 380 -8.68 11.24 -7.24
N GLU A 381 -9.36 11.05 -8.37
CA GLU A 381 -10.38 11.98 -8.82
C GLU A 381 -11.51 12.06 -7.78
N GLY A 382 -11.77 13.27 -7.28
CA GLY A 382 -12.77 13.54 -6.24
C GLY A 382 -12.24 13.50 -4.80
N ALA A 383 -10.94 13.24 -4.60
CA ALA A 383 -10.24 13.48 -3.34
C ALA A 383 -9.53 14.83 -3.35
N GLU A 384 -9.32 15.41 -2.19
CA GLU A 384 -8.45 16.57 -2.00
C GLU A 384 -7.00 16.11 -1.88
N HIS A 385 -6.06 16.86 -2.46
CA HIS A 385 -4.63 16.58 -2.34
C HIS A 385 -3.98 17.55 -1.37
N ILE A 386 -3.31 17.02 -0.34
CA ILE A 386 -2.50 17.78 0.61
C ILE A 386 -1.14 17.10 0.66
N GLU A 387 -0.16 17.63 -0.08
CA GLU A 387 1.14 16.99 -0.22
C GLU A 387 1.89 16.91 1.11
N LEU A 388 2.37 15.71 1.45
CA LEU A 388 3.26 15.47 2.56
C LEU A 388 4.68 15.88 2.14
N VAL A 389 5.16 16.98 2.70
CA VAL A 389 6.53 17.45 2.47
C VAL A 389 7.42 16.85 3.55
N GLU A 390 8.43 16.09 3.17
CA GLU A 390 9.24 15.24 4.07
C GLU A 390 9.95 16.01 5.20
N HIS A 391 10.33 17.26 4.97
CA HIS A 391 10.98 18.11 5.99
C HIS A 391 10.01 18.90 6.87
N GLU A 392 8.70 18.90 6.54
CA GLU A 392 7.61 19.50 7.33
C GLU A 392 6.36 18.61 7.35
N PRO A 393 6.47 17.32 7.70
CA PRO A 393 5.34 16.37 7.54
C PRO A 393 4.15 16.73 8.43
N LYS A 394 4.41 17.32 9.61
CA LYS A 394 3.36 17.71 10.57
C LYS A 394 2.39 18.74 10.00
N LYS A 395 2.82 19.60 9.09
CA LYS A 395 1.95 20.59 8.46
C LYS A 395 0.80 19.94 7.67
N CYS A 396 1.11 18.90 6.89
CA CYS A 396 0.10 18.14 6.16
C CYS A 396 -0.86 17.42 7.12
N THR A 397 -0.32 16.72 8.11
CA THR A 397 -1.12 15.91 9.03
C THR A 397 -1.98 16.75 9.98
N ASP A 398 -1.50 17.91 10.43
CA ASP A 398 -2.31 18.88 11.19
C ASP A 398 -3.48 19.40 10.36
N GLU A 399 -3.27 19.72 9.08
CA GLU A 399 -4.35 20.17 8.19
C GLU A 399 -5.41 19.09 8.00
N VAL A 400 -5.02 17.84 7.81
CA VAL A 400 -5.95 16.69 7.74
C VAL A 400 -6.76 16.58 9.02
N VAL A 401 -6.13 16.67 10.20
CA VAL A 401 -6.82 16.57 11.48
C VAL A 401 -7.79 17.74 11.70
N VAL A 402 -7.40 18.98 11.38
CA VAL A 402 -8.28 20.15 11.45
C VAL A 402 -9.54 19.96 10.60
N LYS A 403 -9.37 19.46 9.37
CA LYS A 403 -10.50 19.17 8.47
C LYS A 403 -11.36 18.00 9.00
N ALA A 404 -10.75 16.98 9.60
CA ALA A 404 -11.48 15.89 10.25
C ALA A 404 -12.35 16.38 11.42
N ILE A 405 -11.83 17.28 12.25
CA ILE A 405 -12.59 17.91 13.36
C ILE A 405 -13.79 18.71 12.82
N ALA A 406 -13.57 19.49 11.77
CA ALA A 406 -14.64 20.24 11.11
C ALA A 406 -15.71 19.29 10.52
N ARG A 407 -15.31 18.13 10.01
CA ARG A 407 -16.22 17.12 9.50
C ARG A 407 -17.00 16.44 10.60
N PHE A 408 -16.39 16.08 11.73
CA PHE A 408 -17.07 15.51 12.89
C PHE A 408 -18.23 16.39 13.34
N LYS A 409 -18.02 17.69 13.49
CA LYS A 409 -19.06 18.66 13.86
C LYS A 409 -20.25 18.67 12.89
N ASN A 410 -20.02 18.35 11.63
CA ASN A 410 -21.01 18.36 10.54
C ASN A 410 -21.34 16.95 10.05
N ARG A 411 -21.12 15.91 10.85
CA ARG A 411 -21.41 14.53 10.50
C ARG A 411 -22.92 14.36 10.29
N THR A 412 -23.31 13.87 9.11
CA THR A 412 -24.71 13.68 8.72
C THR A 412 -25.06 12.23 8.44
N ALA A 413 -24.05 11.39 8.22
CA ALA A 413 -24.23 9.97 7.97
C ALA A 413 -24.70 9.24 9.23
N GLN A 414 -25.58 8.25 9.06
CA GLN A 414 -25.92 7.34 10.15
C GLN A 414 -24.72 6.47 10.47
N VAL A 415 -24.25 6.54 11.70
CA VAL A 415 -23.13 5.73 12.20
C VAL A 415 -23.64 4.33 12.56
N GLU A 416 -22.95 3.31 12.02
CA GLU A 416 -23.17 1.90 12.35
C GLU A 416 -21.80 1.21 12.38
N ILE A 417 -21.22 1.08 13.56
CA ILE A 417 -19.92 0.45 13.75
C ILE A 417 -20.14 -1.02 14.11
N PRO A 418 -19.57 -2.00 13.38
CA PRO A 418 -19.62 -3.39 13.77
C PRO A 418 -19.01 -3.59 15.17
N ASN A 419 -19.74 -4.24 16.08
CA ASN A 419 -19.21 -4.56 17.41
C ASN A 419 -18.28 -5.79 17.32
N ILE A 420 -17.23 -5.69 16.49
CA ILE A 420 -16.24 -6.74 16.23
C ILE A 420 -14.87 -6.08 16.28
N SER A 421 -14.18 -6.32 17.38
CA SER A 421 -12.78 -5.96 17.59
C SER A 421 -12.06 -7.17 18.19
N ASN A 422 -10.85 -7.43 17.71
CA ASN A 422 -10.03 -8.53 18.20
C ASN A 422 -8.76 -7.95 18.81
N ALA A 423 -8.68 -8.02 20.14
CA ALA A 423 -7.45 -7.65 20.84
C ALA A 423 -6.37 -8.72 20.63
N GLY A 424 -5.15 -8.29 20.41
CA GLY A 424 -3.99 -9.15 20.21
C GLY A 424 -2.71 -8.49 20.70
N ILE A 425 -1.65 -9.29 20.82
CA ILE A 425 -0.30 -8.80 21.06
C ILE A 425 0.43 -8.80 19.74
N HIS A 426 1.00 -7.68 19.38
CA HIS A 426 1.74 -7.43 18.14
C HIS A 426 3.16 -6.94 18.45
N GLY A 427 4.05 -6.98 17.45
CA GLY A 427 5.48 -6.65 17.64
C GLY A 427 6.34 -7.89 17.74
N PHE A 428 7.61 -7.70 18.12
CA PHE A 428 8.62 -8.75 18.21
C PHE A 428 9.12 -8.90 19.66
N SER A 429 9.58 -10.11 20.02
CA SER A 429 10.18 -10.42 21.33
C SER A 429 11.64 -10.80 21.19
#